data_2968fc6fc215b475c9121c0b5798ec3c
#
_entry.id   2968fc6fc215b475c9121c0b5798ec3c
#
_cell.length_a   1.000
_cell.length_b   1.000
_cell.length_c   1.000
_cell.angle_alpha   90.00
_cell.angle_beta   90.00
_cell.angle_gamma   90.00
#
_symmetry.space_group_name_H-M   'P 1'
#
loop_
_entity.id
_entity.type
_entity.pdbx_description
1 polymer ?
#
loop_
_entity_poly.entity_id
_entity_poly.type
_entity_poly.pdbx_seq_one_letter_code
_entity_poly.pdbx_strand_id
1 'polypeptide(L)'
;MKTKNPLLQFLPYIKNAKRAYVLGFIYSVLNVGLGVLGVYVLSKVFDGIEGDITKQVVLKSLIIAVGYGLILLCSGISNYIRNVYLVQGANEIYVRIQMQVYDHIQSLPIRYFDNMPAGSVVSRITSDVNQIRTFFVSTFVQILIIVMKVVFSYIVLFTVDYRFGLFMLALLPIMYIVLKIYNKLTLDSIQGYRRKFSESNGIVNENYQNLEIIKAFNREEASIEDWNTHNEERYKYWKKLNVVDSLLLHNITGVFRVIIFIGIIYYYTYSHFNGVFGVTLGM
;
A
#
# COMPACT_ATOMS: atom_id res chain seq x y z
N MET A 1 25.77 15.85 -12.04
CA MET A 1 25.32 15.71 -10.65
C MET A 1 24.83 14.28 -10.44
N LYS A 2 25.50 13.46 -9.62
CA LYS A 2 25.02 12.11 -9.27
C LYS A 2 23.68 12.28 -8.54
N THR A 3 22.60 11.81 -9.13
CA THR A 3 21.27 11.80 -8.52
C THR A 3 21.33 10.89 -7.29
N LYS A 4 21.56 11.50 -6.12
CA LYS A 4 21.36 10.80 -4.85
C LYS A 4 19.91 10.30 -4.84
N ASN A 5 19.70 9.02 -4.55
CA ASN A 5 18.36 8.45 -4.43
C ASN A 5 17.47 9.40 -3.62
N PRO A 6 16.35 9.88 -4.17
CA PRO A 6 15.52 10.89 -3.50
C PRO A 6 15.07 10.43 -2.10
N LEU A 7 14.88 9.13 -1.89
CA LEU A 7 14.53 8.57 -0.57
C LEU A 7 15.61 8.79 0.49
N LEU A 8 16.91 8.82 0.11
CA LEU A 8 18.01 9.05 1.04
C LEU A 8 18.06 10.48 1.57
N GLN A 9 17.49 11.43 0.83
CA GLN A 9 17.44 12.85 1.25
C GLN A 9 16.47 13.06 2.43
N PHE A 10 15.52 12.15 2.65
CA PHE A 10 14.57 12.23 3.76
C PHE A 10 15.07 11.56 5.06
N LEU A 11 16.16 10.79 5.01
CA LEU A 11 16.74 10.15 6.19
C LEU A 11 17.05 11.11 7.35
N PRO A 12 17.61 12.31 7.13
CA PRO A 12 17.85 13.27 8.21
C PRO A 12 16.58 13.69 8.96
N TYR A 13 15.46 13.80 8.24
CA TYR A 13 14.17 14.18 8.83
C TYR A 13 13.59 13.08 9.69
N ILE A 14 13.71 11.81 9.28
CA ILE A 14 13.31 10.63 10.06
C ILE A 14 14.11 10.58 11.37
N LYS A 15 15.40 10.93 11.32
CA LYS A 15 16.28 10.92 12.49
C LYS A 15 15.81 11.88 13.58
N ASN A 16 15.17 12.98 13.20
CA ASN A 16 14.63 13.96 14.14
C ASN A 16 13.32 13.50 14.81
N ALA A 17 12.48 12.73 14.09
CA ALA A 17 11.26 12.12 14.62
C ALA A 17 11.50 10.69 15.18
N LYS A 18 12.75 10.39 15.56
CA LYS A 18 13.22 9.05 15.92
C LYS A 18 12.35 8.36 16.98
N ARG A 19 11.95 9.10 18.04
CA ARG A 19 11.15 8.52 19.12
C ARG A 19 9.81 8.00 18.63
N ALA A 20 9.09 8.80 17.87
CA ALA A 20 7.78 8.44 17.32
C ALA A 20 7.87 7.23 16.38
N TYR A 21 8.86 7.22 15.48
CA TYR A 21 9.06 6.09 14.57
C TYR A 21 9.52 4.82 15.26
N VAL A 22 10.39 4.91 16.28
CA VAL A 22 10.82 3.73 17.07
C VAL A 22 9.65 3.13 17.84
N LEU A 23 8.85 3.95 18.52
CA LEU A 23 7.66 3.48 19.23
C LEU A 23 6.62 2.92 18.24
N GLY A 24 6.36 3.62 17.13
CA GLY A 24 5.50 3.13 16.06
C GLY A 24 5.97 1.79 15.48
N PHE A 25 7.28 1.60 15.32
CA PHE A 25 7.87 0.34 14.89
C PHE A 25 7.67 -0.78 15.92
N ILE A 26 7.94 -0.53 17.19
CA ILE A 26 7.73 -1.51 18.27
C ILE A 26 6.27 -1.98 18.30
N TYR A 27 5.31 -1.04 18.29
CA TYR A 27 3.89 -1.40 18.23
C TYR A 27 3.47 -2.06 16.91
N SER A 28 4.18 -1.80 15.80
CA SER A 28 3.98 -2.54 14.54
C SER A 28 4.39 -4.01 14.66
N VAL A 29 5.57 -4.26 15.25
CA VAL A 29 6.05 -5.63 15.53
C VAL A 29 5.06 -6.36 16.44
N LEU A 30 4.62 -5.69 17.50
CA LEU A 30 3.67 -6.23 18.46
C LEU A 30 2.31 -6.54 17.81
N ASN A 31 1.80 -5.65 16.99
CA ASN A 31 0.55 -5.84 16.24
C ASN A 31 0.63 -7.03 15.27
N VAL A 32 1.72 -7.12 14.49
CA VAL A 32 1.91 -8.24 13.55
C VAL A 32 2.11 -9.55 14.30
N GLY A 33 2.90 -9.56 15.38
CA GLY A 33 3.11 -10.73 16.22
C GLY A 33 1.81 -11.24 16.87
N LEU A 34 0.99 -10.33 17.42
CA LEU A 34 -0.33 -10.67 17.95
C LEU A 34 -1.28 -11.22 16.87
N GLY A 35 -1.21 -10.66 15.65
CA GLY A 35 -1.99 -11.19 14.52
C GLY A 35 -1.63 -12.64 14.17
N VAL A 36 -0.34 -12.95 14.13
CA VAL A 36 0.15 -14.31 13.87
C VAL A 36 -0.20 -15.26 15.03
N LEU A 37 -0.01 -14.82 16.28
CA LEU A 37 -0.45 -15.59 17.47
C LEU A 37 -1.95 -15.85 17.44
N GLY A 38 -2.76 -14.89 17.00
CA GLY A 38 -4.19 -15.04 16.85
C GLY A 38 -4.55 -16.19 15.90
N VAL A 39 -3.90 -16.24 14.72
CA VAL A 39 -4.10 -17.36 13.76
C VAL A 39 -3.69 -18.69 14.39
N TYR A 40 -2.56 -18.75 15.09
CA TYR A 40 -2.10 -19.96 15.78
C TYR A 40 -3.09 -20.42 16.88
N VAL A 41 -3.61 -19.49 17.68
CA VAL A 41 -4.60 -19.82 18.72
C VAL A 41 -5.93 -20.29 18.09
N LEU A 42 -6.33 -19.67 16.98
CA LEU A 42 -7.51 -20.10 16.23
C LEU A 42 -7.35 -21.53 15.66
N SER A 43 -6.15 -21.88 15.17
CA SER A 43 -5.88 -23.25 14.69
C SER A 43 -6.10 -24.29 15.80
N LYS A 44 -5.73 -23.98 17.04
CA LYS A 44 -5.96 -24.86 18.21
C LYS A 44 -7.44 -25.07 18.55
N VAL A 45 -8.31 -24.13 18.20
CA VAL A 45 -9.77 -24.33 18.32
C VAL A 45 -10.23 -25.42 17.34
N PHE A 46 -9.76 -25.36 16.10
CA PHE A 46 -10.12 -26.36 15.08
C PHE A 46 -9.55 -27.74 15.42
N ASP A 47 -8.31 -27.84 15.87
CA ASP A 47 -7.71 -29.10 16.32
C ASP A 47 -8.48 -29.72 17.50
N GLY A 48 -9.03 -28.88 18.38
CA GLY A 48 -9.79 -29.35 19.54
C GLY A 48 -11.19 -29.90 19.22
N ILE A 49 -11.72 -29.63 18.02
CA ILE A 49 -13.06 -30.07 17.59
C ILE A 49 -12.99 -31.39 16.79
N GLU A 50 -11.81 -31.84 16.41
CA GLU A 50 -11.56 -33.00 15.54
C GLU A 50 -11.89 -34.38 16.24
N GLY A 51 -12.45 -34.40 17.46
CA GLY A 51 -12.80 -35.59 18.20
C GLY A 51 -14.26 -35.62 18.65
N ASP A 52 -14.62 -36.61 19.49
CA ASP A 52 -15.93 -36.68 20.09
C ASP A 52 -16.27 -35.43 20.90
N ILE A 53 -17.39 -34.80 20.55
CA ILE A 53 -17.86 -33.55 21.17
C ILE A 53 -18.32 -33.83 22.61
N THR A 54 -17.37 -33.76 23.53
CA THR A 54 -17.64 -33.90 24.97
C THR A 54 -17.80 -32.51 25.59
N LYS A 55 -18.53 -32.36 26.68
CA LYS A 55 -18.66 -31.09 27.43
C LYS A 55 -17.32 -30.45 27.77
N GLN A 56 -16.28 -31.25 28.02
CA GLN A 56 -14.91 -30.76 28.28
C GLN A 56 -14.28 -30.15 27.05
N VAL A 57 -14.51 -30.70 25.85
CA VAL A 57 -14.02 -30.16 24.58
C VAL A 57 -14.67 -28.81 24.30
N VAL A 58 -15.98 -28.69 24.50
CA VAL A 58 -16.74 -27.44 24.34
C VAL A 58 -16.20 -26.35 25.28
N LEU A 59 -15.96 -26.68 26.55
CA LEU A 59 -15.44 -25.73 27.53
C LEU A 59 -14.01 -25.25 27.18
N LYS A 60 -13.15 -26.20 26.79
CA LYS A 60 -11.79 -25.86 26.33
C LYS A 60 -11.79 -24.94 25.09
N SER A 61 -12.62 -25.28 24.10
CA SER A 61 -12.76 -24.46 22.89
C SER A 61 -13.28 -23.04 23.18
N LEU A 62 -14.23 -22.94 24.15
CA LEU A 62 -14.71 -21.63 24.61
C LEU A 62 -13.60 -20.78 25.27
N ILE A 63 -12.79 -21.39 26.14
CA ILE A 63 -11.67 -20.69 26.78
C ILE A 63 -10.67 -20.22 25.75
N ILE A 64 -10.32 -21.05 24.74
CA ILE A 64 -9.40 -20.66 23.66
C ILE A 64 -10.01 -19.55 22.80
N ALA A 65 -11.33 -19.62 22.50
CA ALA A 65 -12.02 -18.58 21.74
C ALA A 65 -12.03 -17.23 22.49
N VAL A 66 -12.24 -17.24 23.82
CA VAL A 66 -12.13 -16.02 24.64
C VAL A 66 -10.69 -15.49 24.61
N GLY A 67 -9.68 -16.36 24.74
CA GLY A 67 -8.27 -16.01 24.60
C GLY A 67 -7.95 -15.36 23.24
N TYR A 68 -8.50 -15.90 22.16
CA TYR A 68 -8.41 -15.31 20.83
C TYR A 68 -9.03 -13.91 20.77
N GLY A 69 -10.21 -13.73 21.36
CA GLY A 69 -10.87 -12.43 21.47
C GLY A 69 -9.99 -11.39 22.20
N LEU A 70 -9.33 -11.78 23.29
CA LEU A 70 -8.39 -10.92 24.02
C LEU A 70 -7.17 -10.55 23.15
N ILE A 71 -6.62 -11.50 22.39
CA ILE A 71 -5.52 -11.23 21.45
C ILE A 71 -5.94 -10.22 20.40
N LEU A 72 -7.15 -10.33 19.85
CA LEU A 72 -7.68 -9.38 18.87
C LEU A 72 -7.84 -7.97 19.47
N LEU A 73 -8.34 -7.86 20.70
CA LEU A 73 -8.44 -6.58 21.41
C LEU A 73 -7.06 -5.96 21.63
N CYS A 74 -6.08 -6.72 22.10
CA CYS A 74 -4.70 -6.26 22.28
C CYS A 74 -4.07 -5.83 20.94
N SER A 75 -4.34 -6.59 19.87
CA SER A 75 -3.90 -6.24 18.52
C SER A 75 -4.54 -4.92 18.04
N GLY A 76 -5.84 -4.72 18.28
CA GLY A 76 -6.55 -3.48 17.97
C GLY A 76 -5.97 -2.27 18.70
N ILE A 77 -5.71 -2.40 20.00
CA ILE A 77 -5.07 -1.36 20.82
C ILE A 77 -3.66 -1.04 20.31
N SER A 78 -2.86 -2.08 20.03
CA SER A 78 -1.52 -1.91 19.47
C SER A 78 -1.54 -1.19 18.12
N ASN A 79 -2.52 -1.53 17.27
CA ASN A 79 -2.73 -0.87 15.98
C ASN A 79 -3.06 0.61 16.13
N TYR A 80 -3.95 0.95 17.08
CA TYR A 80 -4.30 2.33 17.38
C TYR A 80 -3.08 3.14 17.85
N ILE A 81 -2.37 2.63 18.85
CA ILE A 81 -1.19 3.28 19.42
C ILE A 81 -0.10 3.48 18.35
N ARG A 82 0.15 2.45 17.54
CA ARG A 82 1.04 2.53 16.39
C ARG A 82 0.69 3.69 15.47
N ASN A 83 -0.59 3.78 15.07
CA ASN A 83 -1.04 4.82 14.15
C ASN A 83 -0.84 6.22 14.74
N VAL A 84 -1.12 6.41 16.02
CA VAL A 84 -0.90 7.68 16.71
C VAL A 84 0.57 8.10 16.63
N TYR A 85 1.51 7.22 17.01
CA TYR A 85 2.94 7.53 16.95
C TYR A 85 3.45 7.79 15.55
N LEU A 86 3.02 7.01 14.56
CA LEU A 86 3.47 7.18 13.18
C LEU A 86 2.93 8.49 12.57
N VAL A 87 1.69 8.85 12.87
CA VAL A 87 1.12 10.15 12.45
C VAL A 87 1.83 11.31 13.15
N GLN A 88 2.17 11.20 14.44
CA GLN A 88 2.96 12.21 15.16
C GLN A 88 4.34 12.40 14.49
N GLY A 89 5.06 11.31 14.24
CA GLY A 89 6.36 11.38 13.57
C GLY A 89 6.30 11.99 12.18
N ALA A 90 5.28 11.65 11.39
CA ALA A 90 5.08 12.24 10.08
C ALA A 90 4.71 13.74 10.16
N ASN A 91 3.92 14.16 11.16
CA ASN A 91 3.61 15.57 11.38
C ASN A 91 4.86 16.37 11.80
N GLU A 92 5.75 15.82 12.61
CA GLU A 92 7.02 16.46 12.94
C GLU A 92 7.90 16.69 11.70
N ILE A 93 7.96 15.70 10.79
CA ILE A 93 8.65 15.83 9.51
C ILE A 93 7.99 16.90 8.65
N TYR A 94 6.66 16.86 8.53
CA TYR A 94 5.88 17.82 7.75
C TYR A 94 6.16 19.28 8.18
N VAL A 95 6.02 19.57 9.47
CA VAL A 95 6.23 20.93 10.00
C VAL A 95 7.65 21.41 9.70
N ARG A 96 8.66 20.56 9.89
CA ARG A 96 10.06 20.93 9.61
C ARG A 96 10.31 21.23 8.13
N ILE A 97 9.81 20.38 7.24
CA ILE A 97 9.95 20.59 5.80
C ILE A 97 9.19 21.85 5.40
N GLN A 98 7.99 22.07 5.91
CA GLN A 98 7.19 23.26 5.63
C GLN A 98 7.91 24.53 6.04
N MET A 99 8.50 24.56 7.26
CA MET A 99 9.28 25.71 7.74
C MET A 99 10.52 25.95 6.86
N GLN A 100 11.26 24.90 6.51
CA GLN A 100 12.43 25.05 5.64
C GLN A 100 12.08 25.53 4.23
N VAL A 101 10.98 25.05 3.66
CA VAL A 101 10.50 25.54 2.36
C VAL A 101 10.06 27.00 2.47
N TYR A 102 9.37 27.35 3.56
CA TYR A 102 8.96 28.72 3.81
C TYR A 102 10.16 29.67 3.96
N ASP A 103 11.13 29.32 4.81
CA ASP A 103 12.36 30.11 5.01
C ASP A 103 13.15 30.26 3.71
N HIS A 104 13.24 29.17 2.92
CA HIS A 104 13.91 29.22 1.63
C HIS A 104 13.19 30.17 0.67
N ILE A 105 11.88 30.12 0.58
CA ILE A 105 11.08 31.01 -0.28
C ILE A 105 11.27 32.47 0.15
N GLN A 106 11.31 32.75 1.45
CA GLN A 106 11.55 34.10 1.98
C GLN A 106 12.97 34.63 1.62
N SER A 107 13.93 33.74 1.43
CA SER A 107 15.31 34.11 1.04
C SER A 107 15.49 34.34 -0.45
N LEU A 108 14.48 34.04 -1.29
CA LEU A 108 14.58 34.22 -2.73
C LEU A 108 14.48 35.71 -3.15
N PRO A 109 15.19 36.12 -4.17
CA PRO A 109 15.14 37.51 -4.69
C PRO A 109 13.75 37.80 -5.30
N ILE A 110 13.31 39.07 -5.22
CA ILE A 110 12.01 39.53 -5.74
C ILE A 110 11.82 39.14 -7.20
N ARG A 111 12.87 39.21 -8.02
CA ARG A 111 12.84 38.79 -9.43
C ARG A 111 12.33 37.34 -9.66
N TYR A 112 12.45 36.49 -8.67
CA TYR A 112 11.90 35.11 -8.76
C TYR A 112 10.37 35.12 -8.78
N PHE A 113 9.75 36.08 -8.11
CA PHE A 113 8.28 36.17 -7.95
C PHE A 113 7.64 36.95 -9.13
N ASP A 114 8.39 37.76 -9.87
CA ASP A 114 7.86 38.57 -10.98
C ASP A 114 7.18 37.74 -12.06
N ASN A 115 7.60 36.48 -12.25
CA ASN A 115 7.07 35.57 -13.25
C ASN A 115 6.26 34.41 -12.64
N MET A 116 5.98 34.44 -11.33
CA MET A 116 5.25 33.36 -10.65
C MET A 116 3.92 33.85 -10.07
N PRO A 117 2.81 33.18 -10.40
CA PRO A 117 1.54 33.45 -9.73
C PRO A 117 1.68 33.17 -8.21
N ALA A 118 1.20 34.08 -7.36
CA ALA A 118 1.27 33.94 -5.91
C ALA A 118 0.67 32.60 -5.41
N GLY A 119 -0.39 32.12 -6.04
CA GLY A 119 -1.02 30.83 -5.74
C GLY A 119 -0.09 29.63 -5.95
N SER A 120 0.86 29.69 -6.90
CA SER A 120 1.82 28.59 -7.10
C SER A 120 2.84 28.49 -5.96
N VAL A 121 3.23 29.62 -5.38
CA VAL A 121 4.14 29.70 -4.24
C VAL A 121 3.45 29.11 -2.99
N VAL A 122 2.20 29.51 -2.74
CA VAL A 122 1.40 28.99 -1.63
C VAL A 122 1.19 27.49 -1.79
N SER A 123 0.88 27.00 -2.99
CA SER A 123 0.70 25.58 -3.28
C SER A 123 1.96 24.76 -2.97
N ARG A 124 3.15 25.27 -3.27
CA ARG A 124 4.42 24.59 -2.94
C ARG A 124 4.63 24.45 -1.44
N ILE A 125 4.31 25.49 -0.66
CA ILE A 125 4.47 25.47 0.81
C ILE A 125 3.44 24.55 1.48
N THR A 126 2.24 24.46 0.93
CA THR A 126 1.12 23.74 1.54
C THR A 126 0.89 22.38 0.91
N SER A 127 0.47 22.35 -0.35
CA SER A 127 0.02 21.13 -1.04
C SER A 127 1.16 20.15 -1.31
N ASP A 128 2.29 20.63 -1.86
CA ASP A 128 3.43 19.74 -2.20
C ASP A 128 4.07 19.16 -0.94
N VAL A 129 4.23 19.98 0.12
CA VAL A 129 4.75 19.49 1.40
C VAL A 129 3.76 18.53 2.08
N ASN A 130 2.44 18.76 1.93
CA ASN A 130 1.44 17.83 2.46
C ASN A 130 1.46 16.47 1.71
N GLN A 131 1.81 16.42 0.43
CA GLN A 131 2.03 15.16 -0.26
C GLN A 131 3.20 14.36 0.34
N ILE A 132 4.27 15.03 0.75
CA ILE A 132 5.39 14.42 1.46
C ILE A 132 4.90 13.84 2.80
N ARG A 133 4.10 14.60 3.56
CA ARG A 133 3.47 14.11 4.81
C ARG A 133 2.66 12.84 4.56
N THR A 134 1.80 12.86 3.55
CA THR A 134 0.95 11.70 3.18
C THR A 134 1.80 10.48 2.83
N PHE A 135 2.92 10.67 2.12
CA PHE A 135 3.87 9.59 1.87
C PHE A 135 4.37 8.95 3.17
N PHE A 136 4.80 9.75 4.15
CA PHE A 136 5.31 9.24 5.42
C PHE A 136 4.24 8.63 6.32
N VAL A 137 3.01 9.18 6.31
CA VAL A 137 1.89 8.64 7.12
C VAL A 137 1.36 7.32 6.57
N SER A 138 1.20 7.24 5.25
CA SER A 138 0.53 6.09 4.61
C SER A 138 1.49 5.15 3.91
N THR A 139 2.20 5.61 2.88
CA THR A 139 2.95 4.72 1.99
C THR A 139 4.15 4.07 2.67
N PHE A 140 4.98 4.86 3.35
CA PHE A 140 6.18 4.36 4.02
C PHE A 140 5.83 3.36 5.13
N VAL A 141 4.82 3.71 5.94
CA VAL A 141 4.32 2.84 7.02
C VAL A 141 3.74 1.55 6.46
N GLN A 142 2.94 1.63 5.40
CA GLN A 142 2.35 0.47 4.75
C GLN A 142 3.42 -0.51 4.23
N ILE A 143 4.46 0.01 3.57
CA ILE A 143 5.59 -0.82 3.11
C ILE A 143 6.25 -1.53 4.28
N LEU A 144 6.54 -0.83 5.39
CA LEU A 144 7.11 -1.41 6.59
C LEU A 144 6.26 -2.55 7.15
N ILE A 145 4.95 -2.33 7.29
CA ILE A 145 4.01 -3.33 7.80
C ILE A 145 3.96 -4.55 6.88
N ILE A 146 3.91 -4.36 5.55
CA ILE A 146 3.90 -5.46 4.59
C ILE A 146 5.17 -6.30 4.72
N VAL A 147 6.35 -5.66 4.75
CA VAL A 147 7.62 -6.36 4.92
C VAL A 147 7.64 -7.17 6.22
N MET A 148 7.20 -6.57 7.33
CA MET A 148 7.11 -7.28 8.60
C MET A 148 6.16 -8.47 8.53
N LYS A 149 4.95 -8.27 7.98
CA LYS A 149 3.97 -9.37 7.81
C LYS A 149 4.57 -10.52 7.01
N VAL A 150 5.25 -10.22 5.91
CA VAL A 150 5.91 -11.23 5.07
C VAL A 150 6.97 -11.97 5.88
N VAL A 151 7.87 -11.26 6.58
CA VAL A 151 8.92 -11.90 7.40
C VAL A 151 8.32 -12.79 8.48
N PHE A 152 7.35 -12.29 9.25
CA PHE A 152 6.70 -13.09 10.30
C PHE A 152 5.93 -14.30 9.74
N SER A 153 5.25 -14.14 8.61
CA SER A 153 4.56 -15.26 7.96
C SER A 153 5.54 -16.34 7.52
N TYR A 154 6.70 -15.96 6.97
CA TYR A 154 7.75 -16.94 6.62
C TYR A 154 8.37 -17.61 7.85
N ILE A 155 8.60 -16.89 8.94
CA ILE A 155 9.08 -17.48 10.19
C ILE A 155 8.11 -18.58 10.63
N VAL A 156 6.81 -18.30 10.65
CA VAL A 156 5.79 -19.31 11.04
C VAL A 156 5.75 -20.46 10.06
N LEU A 157 5.75 -20.22 8.75
CA LEU A 157 5.78 -21.27 7.73
C LEU A 157 6.97 -22.22 7.92
N PHE A 158 8.15 -21.70 8.18
CA PHE A 158 9.35 -22.52 8.42
C PHE A 158 9.31 -23.27 9.75
N THR A 159 8.62 -22.77 10.77
CA THR A 159 8.43 -23.50 12.03
C THR A 159 7.39 -24.62 11.92
N VAL A 160 6.40 -24.46 11.06
CA VAL A 160 5.38 -25.49 10.80
C VAL A 160 5.93 -26.58 9.88
N ASP A 161 6.38 -26.23 8.70
CA ASP A 161 7.05 -27.14 7.77
C ASP A 161 7.99 -26.38 6.82
N TYR A 162 9.27 -26.71 6.88
CA TYR A 162 10.31 -26.07 6.04
C TYR A 162 10.12 -26.35 4.55
N ARG A 163 9.53 -27.49 4.15
CA ARG A 163 9.29 -27.88 2.76
C ARG A 163 8.24 -26.96 2.15
N PHE A 164 7.17 -26.71 2.91
CA PHE A 164 6.12 -25.80 2.49
C PHE A 164 6.63 -24.33 2.45
N GLY A 165 7.44 -23.94 3.44
CA GLY A 165 8.13 -22.66 3.43
C GLY A 165 9.01 -22.44 2.19
N LEU A 166 9.77 -23.46 1.75
CA LEU A 166 10.56 -23.42 0.53
C LEU A 166 9.70 -23.31 -0.74
N PHE A 167 8.58 -24.05 -0.80
CA PHE A 167 7.63 -23.95 -1.91
C PHE A 167 7.08 -22.51 -2.04
N MET A 168 6.66 -21.91 -0.94
CA MET A 168 6.18 -20.53 -0.90
C MET A 168 7.28 -19.53 -1.29
N LEU A 169 8.53 -19.78 -0.87
CA LEU A 169 9.67 -18.92 -1.22
C LEU A 169 9.94 -18.94 -2.74
N ALA A 170 9.74 -20.08 -3.40
CA ALA A 170 9.89 -20.22 -4.85
C ALA A 170 8.86 -19.39 -5.64
N LEU A 171 7.74 -19.00 -5.04
CA LEU A 171 6.74 -18.13 -5.69
C LEU A 171 7.18 -16.65 -5.73
N LEU A 172 8.06 -16.20 -4.84
CA LEU A 172 8.52 -14.80 -4.80
C LEU A 172 9.22 -14.35 -6.10
N PRO A 173 10.19 -15.11 -6.67
CA PRO A 173 10.80 -14.73 -7.95
C PRO A 173 9.79 -14.68 -9.09
N ILE A 174 8.78 -15.55 -9.09
CA ILE A 174 7.72 -15.53 -10.12
C ILE A 174 6.91 -14.24 -10.00
N MET A 175 6.50 -13.87 -8.79
CA MET A 175 5.80 -12.59 -8.53
C MET A 175 6.65 -11.39 -8.94
N TYR A 176 7.96 -11.42 -8.68
CA TYR A 176 8.87 -10.37 -9.12
C TYR A 176 8.91 -10.22 -10.65
N ILE A 177 8.95 -11.34 -11.38
CA ILE A 177 8.90 -11.34 -12.85
C ILE A 177 7.58 -10.74 -13.35
N VAL A 178 6.45 -11.13 -12.77
CA VAL A 178 5.12 -10.57 -13.09
C VAL A 178 5.10 -9.04 -12.87
N LEU A 179 5.61 -8.56 -11.75
CA LEU A 179 5.70 -7.12 -11.47
C LEU A 179 6.61 -6.39 -12.46
N LYS A 180 7.71 -7.01 -12.87
CA LYS A 180 8.61 -6.43 -13.88
C LYS A 180 7.94 -6.31 -15.25
N ILE A 181 7.18 -7.33 -15.65
CA ILE A 181 6.39 -7.31 -16.89
C ILE A 181 5.30 -6.25 -16.80
N TYR A 182 4.56 -6.19 -15.69
CA TYR A 182 3.55 -5.18 -15.44
C TYR A 182 4.12 -3.76 -15.57
N ASN A 183 5.22 -3.45 -14.89
CA ASN A 183 5.85 -2.15 -14.98
C ASN A 183 6.28 -1.77 -16.41
N LYS A 184 6.80 -2.74 -17.16
CA LYS A 184 7.19 -2.50 -18.56
C LYS A 184 6.00 -2.19 -19.46
N LEU A 185 4.86 -2.87 -19.26
CA LEU A 185 3.66 -2.70 -20.07
C LEU A 185 2.87 -1.43 -19.73
N THR A 186 2.96 -0.97 -18.48
CA THR A 186 2.14 0.16 -17.99
C THR A 186 2.85 1.50 -18.05
N LEU A 187 4.18 1.54 -18.03
CA LEU A 187 4.94 2.80 -17.92
C LEU A 187 4.58 3.82 -19.00
N ASP A 188 4.60 3.40 -20.27
CA ASP A 188 4.27 4.27 -21.42
C ASP A 188 2.81 4.75 -21.34
N SER A 189 1.91 3.86 -20.93
CA SER A 189 0.49 4.18 -20.80
C SER A 189 0.22 5.14 -19.64
N ILE A 190 0.94 5.03 -18.53
CA ILE A 190 0.87 5.97 -17.41
C ILE A 190 1.34 7.36 -17.84
N GLN A 191 2.47 7.43 -18.55
CA GLN A 191 3.01 8.69 -19.04
C GLN A 191 2.10 9.33 -20.09
N GLY A 192 1.60 8.52 -21.02
CA GLY A 192 0.63 8.94 -22.03
C GLY A 192 -0.66 9.47 -21.41
N TYR A 193 -1.22 8.75 -20.43
CA TYR A 193 -2.40 9.18 -19.70
C TYR A 193 -2.18 10.53 -18.99
N ARG A 194 -1.06 10.67 -18.25
CA ARG A 194 -0.75 11.93 -17.54
C ARG A 194 -0.61 13.10 -18.48
N ARG A 195 0.06 12.91 -19.61
CA ARG A 195 0.20 13.96 -20.63
C ARG A 195 -1.17 14.37 -21.17
N LYS A 196 -1.98 13.41 -21.61
CA LYS A 196 -3.32 13.69 -22.16
C LYS A 196 -4.28 14.25 -21.11
N PHE A 197 -4.16 13.85 -19.87
CA PHE A 197 -4.90 14.45 -18.76
C PHE A 197 -4.53 15.93 -18.56
N SER A 198 -3.24 16.27 -18.63
CA SER A 198 -2.79 17.66 -18.55
C SER A 198 -3.26 18.51 -19.73
N GLU A 199 -3.21 17.96 -20.95
CA GLU A 199 -3.73 18.61 -22.16
C GLU A 199 -5.24 18.86 -22.05
N SER A 200 -6.03 17.86 -21.64
CA SER A 200 -7.49 18.02 -21.43
C SER A 200 -7.82 19.08 -20.38
N ASN A 201 -7.09 19.13 -19.27
CA ASN A 201 -7.27 20.14 -18.24
C ASN A 201 -6.88 21.56 -18.76
N GLY A 202 -5.87 21.64 -19.63
CA GLY A 202 -5.50 22.88 -20.30
C GLY A 202 -6.65 23.42 -21.15
N ILE A 203 -7.27 22.58 -21.98
CA ILE A 203 -8.42 22.94 -22.82
C ILE A 203 -9.61 23.39 -21.97
N VAL A 204 -9.92 22.68 -20.89
CA VAL A 204 -11.02 23.09 -19.97
C VAL A 204 -10.74 24.45 -19.37
N ASN A 205 -9.50 24.72 -18.96
CA ASN A 205 -9.14 26.02 -18.37
C ASN A 205 -9.18 27.15 -19.42
N GLU A 206 -8.71 26.89 -20.64
CA GLU A 206 -8.79 27.82 -21.77
C GLU A 206 -10.24 28.13 -22.16
N ASN A 207 -11.06 27.10 -22.30
CA ASN A 207 -12.49 27.26 -22.59
C ASN A 207 -13.22 28.05 -21.50
N TYR A 208 -12.86 27.81 -20.22
CA TYR A 208 -13.44 28.58 -19.11
C TYR A 208 -13.03 30.05 -19.13
N GLN A 209 -11.76 30.34 -19.42
CA GLN A 209 -11.28 31.71 -19.52
C GLN A 209 -11.87 32.46 -20.70
N ASN A 210 -12.15 31.76 -21.79
CA ASN A 210 -12.70 32.35 -23.04
C ASN A 210 -14.21 32.09 -23.20
N LEU A 211 -14.94 31.74 -22.12
CA LEU A 211 -16.35 31.35 -22.20
C LEU A 211 -17.23 32.40 -22.81
N GLU A 212 -17.01 33.69 -22.51
CA GLU A 212 -17.73 34.79 -23.08
C GLU A 212 -17.57 34.88 -24.61
N ILE A 213 -16.33 34.67 -25.08
CA ILE A 213 -15.99 34.70 -26.51
C ILE A 213 -16.65 33.49 -27.21
N ILE A 214 -16.54 32.30 -26.63
CA ILE A 214 -17.16 31.08 -27.16
C ILE A 214 -18.65 31.28 -27.35
N LYS A 215 -19.35 31.84 -26.34
CA LYS A 215 -20.76 32.13 -26.39
C LYS A 215 -21.11 33.24 -27.38
N ALA A 216 -20.35 34.33 -27.44
CA ALA A 216 -20.57 35.42 -28.36
C ALA A 216 -20.53 35.00 -29.84
N PHE A 217 -19.70 33.99 -30.15
CA PHE A 217 -19.55 33.46 -31.49
C PHE A 217 -20.31 32.14 -31.73
N ASN A 218 -21.14 31.68 -30.77
CA ASN A 218 -21.93 30.42 -30.83
C ASN A 218 -21.06 29.21 -31.18
N ARG A 219 -19.87 29.08 -30.54
CA ARG A 219 -18.89 28.01 -30.82
C ARG A 219 -18.82 26.96 -29.74
N GLU A 220 -19.90 26.79 -28.95
CA GLU A 220 -19.93 25.81 -27.87
C GLU A 220 -19.79 24.38 -28.37
N GLU A 221 -20.46 24.02 -29.47
CA GLU A 221 -20.36 22.66 -30.04
C GLU A 221 -18.95 22.34 -30.50
N ALA A 222 -18.28 23.26 -31.18
CA ALA A 222 -16.92 23.08 -31.64
C ALA A 222 -15.95 22.93 -30.46
N SER A 223 -16.15 23.65 -29.38
CA SER A 223 -15.36 23.56 -28.16
C SER A 223 -15.54 22.21 -27.46
N ILE A 224 -16.78 21.68 -27.44
CA ILE A 224 -17.10 20.36 -26.88
C ILE A 224 -16.48 19.25 -27.75
N GLU A 225 -16.52 19.37 -29.07
CA GLU A 225 -15.94 18.40 -29.99
C GLU A 225 -14.40 18.30 -29.84
N ASP A 226 -13.73 19.44 -29.74
CA ASP A 226 -12.30 19.51 -29.47
C ASP A 226 -11.94 18.83 -28.15
N TRP A 227 -12.66 19.15 -27.08
CA TRP A 227 -12.45 18.49 -25.77
C TRP A 227 -12.70 16.99 -25.84
N ASN A 228 -13.78 16.54 -26.51
CA ASN A 228 -14.11 15.11 -26.67
C ASN A 228 -12.97 14.37 -27.38
N THR A 229 -12.37 14.94 -28.42
CA THR A 229 -11.25 14.33 -29.16
C THR A 229 -10.08 14.09 -28.24
N HIS A 230 -9.68 15.06 -27.42
CA HIS A 230 -8.59 14.93 -26.47
C HIS A 230 -8.93 13.95 -25.33
N ASN A 231 -10.18 13.95 -24.88
CA ASN A 231 -10.67 13.04 -23.85
C ASN A 231 -10.69 11.57 -24.32
N GLU A 232 -11.05 11.33 -25.60
CA GLU A 232 -10.98 9.98 -26.19
C GLU A 232 -9.55 9.46 -26.27
N GLU A 233 -8.57 10.30 -26.62
CA GLU A 233 -7.17 9.91 -26.60
C GLU A 233 -6.70 9.57 -25.20
N ARG A 234 -7.09 10.35 -24.18
CA ARG A 234 -6.83 10.05 -22.78
C ARG A 234 -7.46 8.72 -22.37
N TYR A 235 -8.72 8.46 -22.80
CA TYR A 235 -9.44 7.24 -22.50
C TYR A 235 -8.75 5.99 -23.09
N LYS A 236 -8.13 6.06 -24.27
CA LYS A 236 -7.36 4.96 -24.85
C LYS A 236 -6.22 4.52 -23.93
N TYR A 237 -5.46 5.47 -23.39
CA TYR A 237 -4.39 5.16 -22.43
C TYR A 237 -4.94 4.59 -21.12
N TRP A 238 -6.01 5.19 -20.59
CA TRP A 238 -6.67 4.71 -19.37
C TRP A 238 -7.23 3.29 -19.54
N LYS A 239 -7.89 3.00 -20.66
CA LYS A 239 -8.41 1.66 -21.00
C LYS A 239 -7.27 0.63 -21.02
N LYS A 240 -6.16 0.95 -21.69
CA LYS A 240 -4.99 0.08 -21.74
C LYS A 240 -4.43 -0.20 -20.35
N LEU A 241 -4.32 0.82 -19.51
CA LEU A 241 -3.89 0.66 -18.11
C LEU A 241 -4.80 -0.29 -17.35
N ASN A 242 -6.12 -0.08 -17.41
CA ASN A 242 -7.08 -0.91 -16.68
C ASN A 242 -7.09 -2.36 -17.17
N VAL A 243 -6.92 -2.61 -18.47
CA VAL A 243 -6.82 -3.97 -19.02
C VAL A 243 -5.57 -4.67 -18.49
N VAL A 244 -4.41 -4.01 -18.53
CA VAL A 244 -3.15 -4.58 -18.02
C VAL A 244 -3.21 -4.79 -16.50
N ASP A 245 -3.78 -3.84 -15.77
CA ASP A 245 -3.96 -3.90 -14.32
C ASP A 245 -4.87 -5.07 -13.92
N SER A 246 -6.02 -5.19 -14.59
CA SER A 246 -6.96 -6.30 -14.37
C SER A 246 -6.33 -7.65 -14.68
N LEU A 247 -5.63 -7.79 -15.82
CA LEU A 247 -5.02 -9.06 -16.22
C LEU A 247 -3.86 -9.46 -15.30
N LEU A 248 -2.90 -8.55 -15.06
CA LEU A 248 -1.66 -8.90 -14.39
C LEU A 248 -1.74 -8.78 -12.87
N LEU A 249 -2.40 -7.75 -12.32
CA LEU A 249 -2.47 -7.60 -10.87
C LEU A 249 -3.64 -8.36 -10.25
N HIS A 250 -4.84 -8.24 -10.80
CA HIS A 250 -6.02 -8.89 -10.21
C HIS A 250 -6.11 -10.38 -10.56
N ASN A 251 -6.08 -10.72 -11.85
CA ASN A 251 -6.31 -12.11 -12.26
C ASN A 251 -5.11 -13.02 -11.95
N ILE A 252 -3.88 -12.57 -12.22
CA ILE A 252 -2.69 -13.39 -11.91
C ILE A 252 -2.53 -13.58 -10.41
N THR A 253 -2.75 -12.54 -9.59
CA THR A 253 -2.74 -12.71 -8.12
C THR A 253 -3.86 -13.63 -7.64
N GLY A 254 -5.03 -13.62 -8.32
CA GLY A 254 -6.10 -14.58 -8.11
C GLY A 254 -5.68 -16.01 -8.40
N VAL A 255 -5.03 -16.25 -9.54
CA VAL A 255 -4.49 -17.56 -9.93
C VAL A 255 -3.44 -18.04 -8.91
N PHE A 256 -2.54 -17.17 -8.46
CA PHE A 256 -1.58 -17.51 -7.41
C PHE A 256 -2.26 -17.96 -6.12
N ARG A 257 -3.32 -17.26 -5.71
CA ARG A 257 -4.11 -17.65 -4.54
C ARG A 257 -4.70 -19.05 -4.68
N VAL A 258 -5.25 -19.39 -5.85
CA VAL A 258 -5.80 -20.72 -6.14
C VAL A 258 -4.68 -21.77 -6.14
N ILE A 259 -3.53 -21.51 -6.76
CA ILE A 259 -2.36 -22.42 -6.76
C ILE A 259 -1.88 -22.69 -5.33
N ILE A 260 -1.77 -21.66 -4.51
CA ILE A 260 -1.40 -21.79 -3.10
C ILE A 260 -2.41 -22.66 -2.36
N PHE A 261 -3.70 -22.39 -2.55
CA PHE A 261 -4.77 -23.15 -1.90
C PHE A 261 -4.78 -24.63 -2.30
N ILE A 262 -4.65 -24.93 -3.60
CA ILE A 262 -4.51 -26.31 -4.11
C ILE A 262 -3.24 -26.96 -3.55
N GLY A 263 -2.12 -26.23 -3.49
CA GLY A 263 -0.86 -26.71 -2.93
C GLY A 263 -1.00 -27.08 -1.43
N ILE A 264 -1.73 -26.28 -0.67
CA ILE A 264 -2.03 -26.56 0.75
C ILE A 264 -2.86 -27.85 0.88
N ILE A 265 -3.95 -27.97 0.12
CA ILE A 265 -4.81 -29.15 0.15
C ILE A 265 -4.04 -30.42 -0.26
N TYR A 266 -3.29 -30.34 -1.36
CA TYR A 266 -2.47 -31.45 -1.83
C TYR A 266 -1.44 -31.89 -0.79
N TYR A 267 -0.73 -30.92 -0.21
CA TYR A 267 0.29 -31.17 0.80
C TYR A 267 -0.31 -31.81 2.07
N TYR A 268 -1.44 -31.26 2.53
CA TYR A 268 -2.17 -31.82 3.69
C TYR A 268 -2.62 -33.26 3.43
N THR A 269 -3.25 -33.52 2.29
CA THR A 269 -3.73 -34.86 1.92
C THR A 269 -2.58 -35.84 1.80
N TYR A 270 -1.48 -35.45 1.13
CA TYR A 270 -0.27 -36.27 0.97
C TYR A 270 0.38 -36.60 2.32
N SER A 271 0.50 -35.62 3.21
CA SER A 271 1.08 -35.78 4.55
C SER A 271 0.23 -36.70 5.42
N HIS A 272 -1.09 -36.59 5.32
CA HIS A 272 -2.02 -37.44 6.06
C HIS A 272 -1.94 -38.91 5.58
N PHE A 273 -1.94 -39.13 4.27
CA PHE A 273 -1.83 -40.48 3.68
C PHE A 273 -0.53 -41.19 4.00
N ASN A 274 0.59 -40.47 4.07
CA ASN A 274 1.91 -41.05 4.31
C ASN A 274 2.30 -41.08 5.81
N GLY A 275 1.38 -40.77 6.71
CA GLY A 275 1.63 -40.84 8.16
C GLY A 275 2.72 -39.88 8.64
N VAL A 276 3.01 -38.82 7.89
CA VAL A 276 3.93 -37.77 8.31
C VAL A 276 3.21 -36.93 9.37
N PHE A 277 3.41 -37.34 10.62
CA PHE A 277 2.79 -36.72 11.79
C PHE A 277 3.21 -35.25 11.93
N GLY A 278 2.24 -34.34 12.02
CA GLY A 278 2.45 -32.95 12.40
C GLY A 278 1.52 -31.93 11.77
N VAL A 279 0.74 -32.31 10.76
CA VAL A 279 -0.19 -31.37 10.10
C VAL A 279 -1.61 -31.75 10.48
N THR A 280 -2.24 -30.90 11.30
CA THR A 280 -3.66 -31.02 11.72
C THR A 280 -4.55 -30.10 10.88
N LEU A 281 -5.88 -30.33 10.89
CA LEU A 281 -6.86 -29.48 10.18
C LEU A 281 -6.80 -28.01 10.59
N GLY A 282 -6.28 -27.70 11.78
CA GLY A 282 -6.14 -26.36 12.30
C GLY A 282 -4.88 -25.61 11.83
N MET A 283 -3.89 -26.30 11.24
CA MET A 283 -2.67 -25.71 10.70
C MET A 283 -2.84 -25.35 9.24
#